data_7d321b4cc19332bb259bcb1ed1fd8664
#
_entry.id   7d321b4cc19332bb259bcb1ed1fd8664
#
_cell.length_a   1.000
_cell.length_b   1.000
_cell.length_c   1.000
_cell.angle_alpha   90.00
_cell.angle_beta   90.00
_cell.angle_gamma   90.00
#
_symmetry.space_group_name_H-M   'P 1'
#
loop_
_entity.id
_entity.type
_entity.pdbx_description
1 polymer ?
#
loop_
_entity_poly.entity_id
_entity_poly.type
_entity_poly.pdbx_seq_one_letter_code
_entity_poly.pdbx_strand_id
1 'polypeptide(L)'
;PTRSIRLIVPFAAGGAADSAARVLTPRMGERLGQVFVVENRAGASGSLGGGEIARATDGHSFLWDASSHIVNPSLLRGLPFDYATAFAPISLVVTFPSAVAVKNDFRARTLAEFVAAAKARPGTITVGTQGNATAGHLGLAAFQRAAGIDVVHVPYRGGSAAAQD
;
A
#
# COMPACT_ATOMS: atom_id res chain seq x y z
N PRO A 1 21.97 17.21 1.55
CA PRO A 1 21.27 17.47 2.81
C PRO A 1 22.26 17.78 3.93
N THR A 2 21.88 18.63 4.87
CA THR A 2 22.76 19.09 5.95
C THR A 2 22.54 18.32 7.27
N ARG A 3 21.51 17.50 7.35
CA ARG A 3 21.14 16.69 8.52
C ARG A 3 20.42 15.40 8.07
N SER A 4 20.09 14.54 9.03
CA SER A 4 19.36 13.30 8.78
C SER A 4 18.04 13.56 8.01
N ILE A 5 17.69 12.63 7.16
CA ILE A 5 16.50 12.66 6.33
C ILE A 5 15.44 11.79 6.99
N ARG A 6 14.27 12.36 7.21
CA ARG A 6 13.11 11.66 7.76
C ARG A 6 12.25 11.11 6.63
N LEU A 7 12.01 9.81 6.62
CA LEU A 7 11.22 9.13 5.59
C LEU A 7 9.98 8.50 6.22
N ILE A 8 8.83 9.11 5.98
CA ILE A 8 7.55 8.62 6.46
C ILE A 8 6.99 7.57 5.50
N VAL A 9 6.83 6.35 6.00
CA VAL A 9 6.12 5.26 5.32
C VAL A 9 4.71 5.19 5.89
N PRO A 10 3.66 5.52 5.13
CA PRO A 10 2.28 5.63 5.64
C PRO A 10 1.58 4.27 5.78
N PHE A 11 2.34 3.21 5.97
CA PHE A 11 1.88 1.82 6.11
C PHE A 11 2.57 1.14 7.29
N ALA A 12 2.01 -0.02 7.70
CA ALA A 12 2.58 -0.81 8.79
C ALA A 12 4.00 -1.30 8.47
N ALA A 13 4.82 -1.40 9.50
CA ALA A 13 6.15 -2.00 9.41
C ALA A 13 6.09 -3.44 8.89
N GLY A 14 7.09 -3.87 8.14
CA GLY A 14 7.19 -5.19 7.53
C GLY A 14 6.33 -5.39 6.28
N GLY A 15 5.56 -4.38 5.85
CA GLY A 15 4.87 -4.39 4.57
C GLY A 15 5.81 -4.08 3.40
N ALA A 16 5.32 -4.26 2.14
CA ALA A 16 6.13 -4.07 0.94
C ALA A 16 6.79 -2.68 0.85
N ALA A 17 6.04 -1.62 1.17
CA ALA A 17 6.57 -0.26 1.15
C ALA A 17 7.66 -0.05 2.19
N ASP A 18 7.47 -0.54 3.42
CA ASP A 18 8.45 -0.44 4.49
C ASP A 18 9.72 -1.24 4.17
N SER A 19 9.56 -2.47 3.70
CA SER A 19 10.67 -3.33 3.29
C SER A 19 11.51 -2.70 2.18
N ALA A 20 10.86 -2.14 1.16
CA ALA A 20 11.55 -1.44 0.09
C ALA A 20 12.31 -0.20 0.59
N ALA A 21 11.70 0.60 1.46
CA ALA A 21 12.34 1.76 2.05
C ALA A 21 13.60 1.35 2.82
N ARG A 22 13.52 0.33 3.69
CA ARG A 22 14.65 -0.13 4.52
C ARG A 22 15.77 -0.80 3.73
N VAL A 23 15.47 -1.41 2.57
CA VAL A 23 16.49 -1.98 1.67
C VAL A 23 17.24 -0.87 0.94
N LEU A 24 16.59 0.21 0.55
CA LEU A 24 17.17 1.25 -0.29
C LEU A 24 17.83 2.38 0.51
N THR A 25 17.28 2.74 1.66
CA THR A 25 17.74 3.90 2.44
C THR A 25 19.21 3.82 2.91
N PRO A 26 19.81 2.66 3.25
CA PRO A 26 21.22 2.61 3.57
C PRO A 26 22.11 3.09 2.43
N ARG A 27 21.88 2.61 1.21
CA ARG A 27 22.65 3.02 0.03
C ARG A 27 22.37 4.47 -0.40
N MET A 28 21.16 4.93 -0.22
CA MET A 28 20.82 6.35 -0.43
C MET A 28 21.57 7.22 0.58
N GLY A 29 21.62 6.78 1.83
CA GLY A 29 22.33 7.47 2.91
C GLY A 29 23.83 7.58 2.65
N GLU A 30 24.48 6.50 2.22
CA GLU A 30 25.89 6.50 1.83
C GLU A 30 26.18 7.53 0.73
N ARG A 31 25.32 7.59 -0.29
CA ARG A 31 25.51 8.53 -1.42
C ARG A 31 25.24 9.99 -1.07
N LEU A 32 24.35 10.25 -0.13
CA LEU A 32 23.97 11.59 0.28
C LEU A 32 24.75 12.09 1.50
N GLY A 33 25.54 11.23 2.13
CA GLY A 33 26.29 11.55 3.35
C GLY A 33 25.40 11.81 4.56
N GLN A 34 24.16 11.27 4.56
CA GLN A 34 23.18 11.51 5.63
C GLN A 34 22.37 10.23 5.95
N VAL A 35 22.01 10.10 7.21
CA VAL A 35 21.19 8.96 7.67
C VAL A 35 19.73 9.18 7.30
N PHE A 36 19.07 8.13 6.80
CA PHE A 36 17.62 8.07 6.67
C PHE A 36 16.99 7.46 7.91
N VAL A 37 16.06 8.16 8.52
CA VAL A 37 15.22 7.67 9.61
C VAL A 37 13.87 7.28 9.04
N VAL A 38 13.62 5.97 8.94
CA VAL A 38 12.37 5.42 8.41
C VAL A 38 11.36 5.30 9.54
N GLU A 39 10.24 6.01 9.42
CA GLU A 39 9.14 6.01 10.40
C GLU A 39 7.83 5.54 9.76
N ASN A 40 7.15 4.59 10.43
CA ASN A 40 5.85 4.11 9.97
C ASN A 40 4.71 4.94 10.59
N ARG A 41 3.85 5.52 9.76
CA ARG A 41 2.67 6.31 10.14
C ARG A 41 1.42 5.75 9.48
N ALA A 42 1.08 4.51 9.83
CA ALA A 42 -0.06 3.81 9.26
C ALA A 42 -1.39 4.40 9.75
N GLY A 43 -2.40 4.34 8.88
CA GLY A 43 -3.78 4.70 9.21
C GLY A 43 -4.48 5.51 8.12
N ALA A 44 -5.80 5.39 8.09
CA ALA A 44 -6.67 6.05 7.12
C ALA A 44 -6.17 5.92 5.67
N SER A 45 -5.84 4.68 5.26
CA SER A 45 -5.29 4.37 3.92
C SER A 45 -4.05 5.19 3.54
N GLY A 46 -3.19 5.49 4.51
CA GLY A 46 -1.95 6.27 4.30
C GLY A 46 -2.12 7.78 4.44
N SER A 47 -3.35 8.29 4.55
CA SER A 47 -3.57 9.73 4.62
C SER A 47 -3.07 10.39 5.92
N LEU A 48 -2.89 9.63 7.00
CA LEU A 48 -2.27 10.17 8.23
C LEU A 48 -0.81 10.55 7.99
N GLY A 49 -0.01 9.65 7.42
CA GLY A 49 1.38 9.94 7.05
C GLY A 49 1.48 11.00 5.96
N GLY A 50 0.59 10.95 4.96
CA GLY A 50 0.48 11.99 3.93
C GLY A 50 0.22 13.37 4.53
N GLY A 51 -0.75 13.49 5.43
CA GLY A 51 -1.09 14.76 6.09
C GLY A 51 0.02 15.30 7.00
N GLU A 52 0.86 14.42 7.57
CA GLU A 52 2.04 14.83 8.32
C GLU A 52 3.06 15.51 7.41
N ILE A 53 3.37 14.88 6.27
CA ILE A 53 4.35 15.43 5.32
C ILE A 53 3.79 16.65 4.58
N ALA A 54 2.49 16.69 4.26
CA ALA A 54 1.88 17.87 3.64
C ALA A 54 2.05 19.16 4.48
N ARG A 55 2.23 19.02 5.80
CA ARG A 55 2.49 20.14 6.72
C ARG A 55 3.96 20.37 7.03
N ALA A 56 4.84 19.47 6.59
CA ALA A 56 6.28 19.58 6.87
C ALA A 56 6.89 20.70 6.01
N THR A 57 7.63 21.60 6.64
CA THR A 57 8.32 22.72 5.99
C THR A 57 9.83 22.68 6.17
N ASP A 58 10.34 21.57 6.70
CA ASP A 58 11.74 21.44 7.14
C ASP A 58 12.72 21.05 6.01
N GLY A 59 12.21 20.75 4.82
CA GLY A 59 13.01 20.35 3.65
C GLY A 59 13.78 19.02 3.82
N HIS A 60 13.55 18.28 4.93
CA HIS A 60 14.24 17.03 5.25
C HIS A 60 13.29 15.89 5.58
N SER A 61 11.97 16.13 5.50
CA SER A 61 10.93 15.12 5.70
C SER A 61 10.29 14.76 4.37
N PHE A 62 10.23 13.47 4.06
CA PHE A 62 9.75 12.93 2.80
C PHE A 62 8.69 11.86 3.01
N LEU A 63 7.77 11.75 2.06
CA LEU A 63 6.76 10.71 2.01
C LEU A 63 7.22 9.57 1.10
N TRP A 64 7.22 8.36 1.60
CA TRP A 64 7.41 7.14 0.83
C TRP A 64 6.06 6.45 0.66
N ASP A 65 5.31 6.90 -0.32
CA ASP A 65 3.92 6.47 -0.53
C ASP A 65 3.82 5.33 -1.57
N ALA A 66 2.60 4.89 -1.78
CA ALA A 66 2.21 3.89 -2.77
C ALA A 66 0.98 4.40 -3.55
N SER A 67 0.11 3.50 -3.99
CA SER A 67 -1.11 3.83 -4.74
C SER A 67 -2.12 4.70 -4.00
N SER A 68 -2.02 4.82 -2.67
CA SER A 68 -2.89 5.70 -1.87
C SER A 68 -2.85 7.15 -2.34
N HIS A 69 -1.70 7.63 -2.79
CA HIS A 69 -1.54 8.96 -3.35
C HIS A 69 -2.49 9.25 -4.53
N ILE A 70 -2.70 8.26 -5.38
CA ILE A 70 -3.57 8.40 -6.57
C ILE A 70 -5.04 8.16 -6.22
N VAL A 71 -5.31 7.27 -5.27
CA VAL A 71 -6.65 6.74 -5.00
C VAL A 71 -7.41 7.54 -3.96
N ASN A 72 -6.73 7.98 -2.93
CA ASN A 72 -7.34 8.68 -1.79
C ASN A 72 -8.12 9.95 -2.17
N PRO A 73 -7.69 10.76 -3.14
CA PRO A 73 -8.47 11.91 -3.60
C PRO A 73 -9.89 11.55 -4.04
N SER A 74 -10.06 10.36 -4.62
CA SER A 74 -11.36 9.89 -5.12
C SER A 74 -12.21 9.17 -4.06
N LEU A 75 -11.57 8.59 -3.04
CA LEU A 75 -12.22 7.71 -2.06
C LEU A 75 -12.42 8.35 -0.68
N LEU A 76 -11.52 9.24 -0.27
CA LEU A 76 -11.60 9.87 1.04
C LEU A 76 -12.18 11.28 0.93
N ARG A 77 -13.07 11.62 1.85
CA ARG A 77 -13.67 12.94 1.97
C ARG A 77 -13.10 13.67 3.19
N GLY A 78 -13.04 15.01 3.10
CA GLY A 78 -12.62 15.84 4.23
C GLY A 78 -11.14 15.72 4.61
N LEU A 79 -10.28 15.38 3.66
CA LEU A 79 -8.83 15.40 3.87
C LEU A 79 -8.36 16.82 4.18
N PRO A 80 -7.46 17.02 5.16
CA PRO A 80 -6.95 18.35 5.52
C PRO A 80 -5.89 18.89 4.55
N PHE A 81 -5.67 18.23 3.42
CA PHE A 81 -4.74 18.60 2.37
C PHE A 81 -5.21 18.03 1.03
N ASP A 82 -4.72 18.59 -0.06
CA ASP A 82 -4.97 18.10 -1.42
C ASP A 82 -3.75 17.31 -1.93
N TYR A 83 -3.93 16.05 -2.24
CA TYR A 83 -2.87 15.19 -2.79
C TYR A 83 -2.25 15.72 -4.09
N ALA A 84 -3.03 16.41 -4.93
CA ALA A 84 -2.54 16.91 -6.21
C ALA A 84 -1.57 18.09 -6.06
N THR A 85 -1.69 18.86 -4.98
CA THR A 85 -0.94 20.12 -4.81
C THR A 85 -0.02 20.14 -3.60
N ALA A 86 -0.25 19.26 -2.61
CA ALA A 86 0.52 19.26 -1.36
C ALA A 86 1.90 18.63 -1.47
N PHE A 87 2.20 17.91 -2.56
CA PHE A 87 3.45 17.18 -2.71
C PHE A 87 4.15 17.48 -4.03
N ALA A 88 5.47 17.56 -3.99
CA ALA A 88 6.33 17.54 -5.16
C ALA A 88 6.85 16.10 -5.37
N PRO A 89 6.42 15.38 -6.42
CA PRO A 89 6.89 14.02 -6.66
C PRO A 89 8.36 14.02 -7.07
N ILE A 90 9.16 13.11 -6.51
CA ILE A 90 10.59 13.00 -6.76
C ILE A 90 10.86 11.88 -7.77
N SER A 91 10.41 10.67 -7.47
CA SER A 91 10.68 9.49 -8.30
C SER A 91 9.72 8.35 -8.01
N LEU A 92 9.44 7.55 -9.04
CA LEU A 92 8.94 6.19 -8.87
C LEU A 92 10.12 5.28 -8.53
N VAL A 93 10.16 4.80 -7.28
CA VAL A 93 11.32 4.09 -6.74
C VAL A 93 11.26 2.59 -7.03
N VAL A 94 10.05 1.99 -6.91
CA VAL A 94 9.84 0.56 -7.07
C VAL A 94 8.42 0.26 -7.52
N THR A 95 8.25 -0.82 -8.27
CA THR A 95 6.95 -1.39 -8.62
C THR A 95 6.86 -2.83 -8.09
N PHE A 96 5.69 -3.18 -7.56
CA PHE A 96 5.41 -4.54 -7.10
C PHE A 96 4.31 -5.16 -7.94
N PRO A 97 4.50 -6.37 -8.48
CA PRO A 97 3.41 -7.11 -9.09
C PRO A 97 2.42 -7.54 -8.00
N SER A 98 1.13 -7.48 -8.31
CA SER A 98 0.09 -8.06 -7.45
C SER A 98 -0.06 -9.55 -7.77
N ALA A 99 -0.19 -10.38 -6.75
CA ALA A 99 -0.43 -11.80 -6.87
C ALA A 99 -1.68 -12.20 -6.08
N VAL A 100 -2.40 -13.20 -6.58
CA VAL A 100 -3.45 -13.90 -5.83
C VAL A 100 -2.81 -15.12 -5.20
N ALA A 101 -2.86 -15.21 -3.89
CA ALA A 101 -2.43 -16.36 -3.12
C ALA A 101 -3.62 -16.99 -2.41
N VAL A 102 -3.59 -18.29 -2.23
CA VAL A 102 -4.60 -19.04 -1.48
C VAL A 102 -3.93 -19.91 -0.42
N LYS A 103 -4.64 -20.25 0.65
CA LYS A 103 -4.17 -21.21 1.66
C LYS A 103 -3.89 -22.57 1.01
N ASN A 104 -2.94 -23.32 1.57
CA ASN A 104 -2.54 -24.62 1.04
C ASN A 104 -3.66 -25.67 1.01
N ASP A 105 -4.65 -25.54 1.87
CA ASP A 105 -5.84 -26.39 1.93
C ASP A 105 -6.98 -25.93 1.01
N PHE A 106 -6.86 -24.76 0.39
CA PHE A 106 -7.83 -24.31 -0.60
C PHE A 106 -7.77 -25.20 -1.84
N ARG A 107 -8.93 -25.64 -2.33
CA ARG A 107 -9.00 -26.64 -3.39
C ARG A 107 -8.52 -26.19 -4.75
N ALA A 108 -8.63 -24.89 -5.08
CA ALA A 108 -8.15 -24.36 -6.36
C ALA A 108 -6.62 -24.33 -6.40
N ARG A 109 -6.03 -24.81 -7.48
CA ARG A 109 -4.58 -24.79 -7.76
C ARG A 109 -4.21 -23.87 -8.92
N THR A 110 -5.22 -23.40 -9.65
CA THR A 110 -5.08 -22.48 -10.79
C THR A 110 -6.04 -21.30 -10.62
N LEU A 111 -5.75 -20.21 -11.34
CA LEU A 111 -6.64 -19.06 -11.35
C LEU A 111 -8.03 -19.43 -11.93
N ALA A 112 -8.07 -20.28 -12.94
CA ALA A 112 -9.32 -20.73 -13.53
C ALA A 112 -10.20 -21.50 -12.52
N GLU A 113 -9.59 -22.38 -11.72
CA GLU A 113 -10.29 -23.11 -10.67
C GLU A 113 -10.77 -22.18 -9.54
N PHE A 114 -9.98 -21.16 -9.18
CA PHE A 114 -10.40 -20.14 -8.22
C PHE A 114 -11.62 -19.38 -8.73
N VAL A 115 -11.58 -18.91 -9.97
CA VAL A 115 -12.72 -18.21 -10.60
C VAL A 115 -13.95 -19.10 -10.65
N ALA A 116 -13.81 -20.39 -11.02
CA ALA A 116 -14.92 -21.34 -11.04
C ALA A 116 -15.53 -21.54 -9.64
N ALA A 117 -14.67 -21.68 -8.60
CA ALA A 117 -15.12 -21.81 -7.23
C ALA A 117 -15.86 -20.57 -6.73
N ALA A 118 -15.38 -19.37 -7.09
CA ALA A 118 -16.01 -18.11 -6.72
C ALA A 118 -17.37 -17.91 -7.44
N LYS A 119 -17.46 -18.29 -8.71
CA LYS A 119 -18.74 -18.28 -9.44
C LYS A 119 -19.78 -19.27 -8.90
N ALA A 120 -19.32 -20.43 -8.44
CA ALA A 120 -20.20 -21.45 -7.85
C ALA A 120 -20.76 -21.04 -6.48
N ARG A 121 -20.10 -20.15 -5.75
CA ARG A 121 -20.47 -19.71 -4.40
C ARG A 121 -20.26 -18.18 -4.25
N PRO A 122 -21.06 -17.35 -4.89
CA PRO A 122 -20.93 -15.89 -4.81
C PRO A 122 -21.02 -15.39 -3.37
N GLY A 123 -20.18 -14.44 -3.00
CA GLY A 123 -20.18 -13.80 -1.69
C GLY A 123 -19.73 -14.69 -0.52
N THR A 124 -19.16 -15.90 -0.78
CA THR A 124 -18.74 -16.80 0.29
C THR A 124 -17.23 -16.89 0.49
N ILE A 125 -16.45 -16.53 -0.53
CA ILE A 125 -14.98 -16.55 -0.45
C ILE A 125 -14.50 -15.19 0.05
N THR A 126 -13.70 -15.18 1.09
CA THR A 126 -13.06 -13.99 1.62
C THR A 126 -11.70 -13.77 0.97
N VAL A 127 -11.37 -12.52 0.66
CA VAL A 127 -10.06 -12.14 0.10
C VAL A 127 -9.48 -10.99 0.92
N GLY A 128 -8.36 -11.27 1.59
CA GLY A 128 -7.61 -10.31 2.36
C GLY A 128 -6.79 -9.37 1.47
N THR A 129 -6.76 -8.08 1.81
CA THR A 129 -5.84 -7.11 1.20
C THR A 129 -5.14 -6.29 2.28
N GLN A 130 -4.13 -5.52 1.88
CA GLN A 130 -3.37 -4.66 2.78
C GLN A 130 -4.15 -3.42 3.28
N GLY A 131 -5.42 -3.30 2.96
CA GLY A 131 -6.31 -2.25 3.46
C GLY A 131 -7.23 -1.64 2.40
N ASN A 132 -8.17 -0.84 2.86
CA ASN A 132 -9.05 -0.08 1.99
C ASN A 132 -8.27 0.94 1.15
N ALA A 133 -8.73 1.22 -0.07
CA ALA A 133 -8.13 2.19 -0.99
C ALA A 133 -6.66 1.91 -1.36
N THR A 134 -6.18 0.69 -1.12
CA THR A 134 -4.83 0.26 -1.52
C THR A 134 -4.84 -0.38 -2.91
N ALA A 135 -3.66 -0.58 -3.49
CA ALA A 135 -3.51 -1.29 -4.78
C ALA A 135 -4.16 -2.68 -4.76
N GLY A 136 -4.06 -3.41 -3.64
CA GLY A 136 -4.71 -4.72 -3.50
C GLY A 136 -6.23 -4.64 -3.52
N HIS A 137 -6.82 -3.65 -2.85
CA HIS A 137 -8.27 -3.44 -2.90
C HIS A 137 -8.76 -3.09 -4.32
N LEU A 138 -8.07 -2.16 -4.99
CA LEU A 138 -8.40 -1.80 -6.37
C LEU A 138 -8.19 -2.96 -7.34
N GLY A 139 -7.07 -3.68 -7.19
CA GLY A 139 -6.79 -4.87 -7.98
C GLY A 139 -7.87 -5.95 -7.79
N LEU A 140 -8.32 -6.16 -6.56
CA LEU A 140 -9.41 -7.08 -6.25
C LEU A 140 -10.71 -6.64 -6.92
N ALA A 141 -11.08 -5.37 -6.82
CA ALA A 141 -12.30 -4.84 -7.44
C ALA A 141 -12.26 -4.96 -8.98
N ALA A 142 -11.11 -4.65 -9.59
CA ALA A 142 -10.91 -4.83 -11.03
C ALA A 142 -10.96 -6.32 -11.42
N PHE A 143 -10.38 -7.20 -10.63
CA PHE A 143 -10.40 -8.64 -10.87
C PHE A 143 -11.83 -9.22 -10.75
N GLN A 144 -12.57 -8.84 -9.71
CA GLN A 144 -13.98 -9.26 -9.57
C GLN A 144 -14.80 -8.88 -10.80
N ARG A 145 -14.65 -7.63 -11.25
CA ARG A 145 -15.35 -7.13 -12.44
C ARG A 145 -14.95 -7.89 -13.71
N ALA A 146 -13.65 -8.10 -13.93
CA ALA A 146 -13.13 -8.75 -15.13
C ALA A 146 -13.49 -10.25 -15.19
N ALA A 147 -13.46 -10.93 -14.05
CA ALA A 147 -13.75 -12.37 -13.95
C ALA A 147 -15.26 -12.66 -13.77
N GLY A 148 -16.09 -11.66 -13.48
CA GLY A 148 -17.50 -11.84 -13.18
C GLY A 148 -17.72 -12.68 -11.93
N ILE A 149 -16.97 -12.39 -10.86
CA ILE A 149 -17.04 -13.09 -9.56
C ILE A 149 -17.45 -12.12 -8.45
N ASP A 150 -18.01 -12.67 -7.39
CA ASP A 150 -18.33 -11.96 -6.17
C ASP A 150 -17.60 -12.62 -4.99
N VAL A 151 -16.69 -11.86 -4.36
CA VAL A 151 -15.93 -12.27 -3.18
C VAL A 151 -15.97 -11.18 -2.11
N VAL A 152 -15.86 -11.57 -0.85
CA VAL A 152 -15.91 -10.63 0.29
C VAL A 152 -14.52 -10.06 0.56
N HIS A 153 -14.38 -8.76 0.44
CA HIS A 153 -13.14 -8.06 0.75
C HIS A 153 -12.94 -7.93 2.27
N VAL A 154 -11.77 -8.34 2.76
CA VAL A 154 -11.34 -8.19 4.16
C VAL A 154 -10.12 -7.29 4.20
N PRO A 155 -10.25 -6.03 4.69
CA PRO A 155 -9.11 -5.11 4.77
C PRO A 155 -8.29 -5.36 6.03
N TYR A 156 -6.98 -5.57 5.86
CA TYR A 156 -5.99 -5.69 6.95
C TYR A 156 -5.18 -4.40 7.12
N ARG A 157 -4.45 -4.28 8.22
CA ARG A 157 -3.53 -3.16 8.48
C ARG A 157 -2.14 -3.40 7.85
N GLY A 158 -2.12 -3.89 6.60
CA GLY A 158 -0.90 -4.18 5.85
C GLY A 158 -0.90 -5.58 5.25
N GLY A 159 -0.03 -5.80 4.25
CA GLY A 159 0.03 -7.06 3.51
C GLY A 159 0.54 -8.24 4.34
N SER A 160 1.45 -8.00 5.29
CA SER A 160 1.97 -9.05 6.19
C SER A 160 0.86 -9.63 7.07
N ALA A 161 -0.02 -8.80 7.61
CA ALA A 161 -1.15 -9.26 8.41
C ALA A 161 -2.15 -10.08 7.57
N ALA A 162 -2.43 -9.65 6.34
CA ALA A 162 -3.29 -10.39 5.42
C ALA A 162 -2.69 -11.75 5.00
N ALA A 163 -1.36 -11.83 4.91
CA ALA A 163 -0.68 -13.07 4.52
C ALA A 163 -0.53 -14.09 5.66
N GLN A 164 -0.62 -13.66 6.91
CA GLN A 164 -0.56 -14.53 8.09
C GLN A 164 -1.90 -15.24 8.37
N ASP A 165 -3.02 -14.62 8.01
CA ASP A 165 -4.36 -15.15 8.19
C ASP A 165 -4.80 -16.07 7.04
#